data_55579205e365f68d13c04b7fe41b00d6
#
_entry.id   55579205e365f68d13c04b7fe41b00d6
#
_cell.length_a   1.000
_cell.length_b   1.000
_cell.length_c   1.000
_cell.angle_alpha   90.00
_cell.angle_beta   90.00
_cell.angle_gamma   90.00
#
_symmetry.space_group_name_H-M   'P 1'
#
loop_
_entity.id
_entity.type
_entity.pdbx_description
1 polymer ?
#
loop_
_entity_poly.entity_id
_entity_poly.type
_entity_poly.pdbx_seq_one_letter_code
_entity_poly.pdbx_strand_id
1 'polypeptide(L)'
;PDGVDPEHLVLIPDADGVAKNVQFGKDVFNRNGAIVEDALRTKLGKVDWIFVFAGGGGGTGSACFALDDVFQRYLNSVNAEGKVFYIVTWPTSQELLNTTITNNALSLANDVKDSPHIILDNEKQVKFLRGKVGIMSLFPTANTAFAKLLTQTFKLANEKSSIQSFDSKD
;
A
#
# COMPACT_ATOMS: atom_id res chain seq x y z
N PRO A 1 2.90 5.87 -14.35
CA PRO A 1 3.92 5.03 -13.72
C PRO A 1 4.21 3.84 -14.61
N ASP A 2 5.50 3.59 -14.86
CA ASP A 2 5.92 2.48 -15.71
C ASP A 2 5.43 1.15 -15.11
N GLY A 3 4.85 0.29 -15.95
CA GLY A 3 4.41 -1.05 -15.56
C GLY A 3 2.98 -1.15 -15.01
N VAL A 4 2.22 -0.07 -14.95
CA VAL A 4 0.79 -0.10 -14.65
C VAL A 4 0.00 0.11 -15.92
N ASP A 5 -0.93 -0.81 -16.21
CA ASP A 5 -1.82 -0.66 -17.35
C ASP A 5 -2.64 0.63 -17.20
N PRO A 6 -2.69 1.49 -18.24
CA PRO A 6 -3.49 2.72 -18.20
C PRO A 6 -4.96 2.48 -17.82
N GLU A 7 -5.53 1.34 -18.16
CA GLU A 7 -6.90 0.98 -17.77
C GLU A 7 -7.08 0.88 -16.25
N HIS A 8 -6.01 0.59 -15.50
CA HIS A 8 -6.03 0.50 -14.04
C HIS A 8 -5.68 1.80 -13.33
N LEU A 9 -5.38 2.86 -14.08
CA LEU A 9 -5.11 4.17 -13.49
C LEU A 9 -6.41 4.89 -13.15
N VAL A 10 -6.44 5.49 -11.96
CA VAL A 10 -7.50 6.40 -11.51
C VAL A 10 -6.86 7.73 -11.17
N LEU A 11 -7.18 8.74 -11.96
CA LEU A 11 -6.71 10.10 -11.69
C LEU A 11 -7.69 10.76 -10.72
N ILE A 12 -7.16 11.24 -9.61
CA ILE A 12 -7.93 12.03 -8.66
C ILE A 12 -7.88 13.48 -9.11
N PRO A 13 -9.03 14.11 -9.42
CA PRO A 13 -9.06 15.51 -9.85
C PRO A 13 -8.64 16.46 -8.72
N ASP A 14 -8.36 17.71 -9.10
CA ASP A 14 -8.05 18.82 -8.18
C ASP A 14 -6.77 18.65 -7.36
N ALA A 15 -5.83 17.80 -7.79
CA ALA A 15 -4.55 17.64 -7.13
C ALA A 15 -3.43 17.27 -8.11
N ASP A 16 -2.54 18.20 -8.41
CA ASP A 16 -1.28 17.94 -9.09
C ASP A 16 -0.19 17.42 -8.13
N GLY A 17 -0.62 16.75 -7.07
CA GLY A 17 0.17 16.34 -5.94
C GLY A 17 -0.12 17.18 -4.69
N VAL A 18 0.28 16.68 -3.52
CA VAL A 18 -0.05 17.31 -2.22
C VAL A 18 1.17 17.90 -1.51
N ALA A 19 2.31 18.02 -2.19
CA ALA A 19 3.54 18.65 -1.71
C ALA A 19 3.94 18.27 -0.26
N LYS A 20 3.85 16.99 0.10
CA LYS A 20 4.05 16.44 1.46
C LYS A 20 3.03 16.90 2.51
N ASN A 21 1.95 17.57 2.14
CA ASN A 21 0.89 17.96 3.05
C ASN A 21 -0.14 16.82 3.19
N VAL A 22 -0.02 16.04 4.26
CA VAL A 22 -0.90 14.88 4.54
C VAL A 22 -2.35 15.30 4.74
N GLN A 23 -2.60 16.43 5.46
CA GLN A 23 -3.96 16.88 5.69
C GLN A 23 -4.66 17.25 4.38
N PHE A 24 -3.97 17.99 3.51
CA PHE A 24 -4.50 18.29 2.18
C PHE A 24 -4.75 17.01 1.37
N GLY A 25 -3.84 16.01 1.47
CA GLY A 25 -4.02 14.70 0.84
C GLY A 25 -5.27 13.96 1.36
N LYS A 26 -5.50 13.95 2.68
CA LYS A 26 -6.71 13.38 3.29
C LYS A 26 -7.97 14.09 2.80
N ASP A 27 -7.95 15.41 2.73
CA ASP A 27 -9.10 16.20 2.25
C ASP A 27 -9.41 15.92 0.78
N VAL A 28 -8.37 15.76 -0.07
CA VAL A 28 -8.54 15.38 -1.49
C VAL A 28 -9.16 13.99 -1.61
N PHE A 29 -8.66 12.99 -0.86
CA PHE A 29 -9.21 11.64 -0.89
C PHE A 29 -10.65 11.58 -0.37
N ASN A 30 -10.95 12.28 0.73
CA ASN A 30 -12.29 12.34 1.28
C ASN A 30 -13.32 12.95 0.28
N ARG A 31 -12.94 14.02 -0.42
CA ARG A 31 -13.80 14.65 -1.44
C ARG A 31 -14.01 13.78 -2.67
N ASN A 32 -13.04 12.95 -3.01
CA ASN A 32 -13.03 12.14 -4.22
C ASN A 32 -13.29 10.66 -3.97
N GLY A 33 -13.68 10.27 -2.77
CA GLY A 33 -13.94 8.87 -2.40
C GLY A 33 -14.92 8.16 -3.33
N ALA A 34 -15.94 8.87 -3.82
CA ALA A 34 -16.91 8.31 -4.77
C ALA A 34 -16.27 7.91 -6.11
N ILE A 35 -15.28 8.67 -6.59
CA ILE A 35 -14.54 8.33 -7.83
C ILE A 35 -13.74 7.05 -7.62
N VAL A 36 -13.10 6.90 -6.46
CA VAL A 36 -12.34 5.70 -6.11
C VAL A 36 -13.28 4.51 -5.99
N GLU A 37 -14.41 4.65 -5.31
CA GLU A 37 -15.39 3.57 -5.15
C GLU A 37 -15.97 3.10 -6.50
N ASP A 38 -16.30 4.03 -7.39
CA ASP A 38 -16.77 3.70 -8.74
C ASP A 38 -15.70 2.96 -9.56
N ALA A 39 -14.45 3.41 -9.47
CA ALA A 39 -13.33 2.75 -10.12
C ALA A 39 -13.10 1.32 -9.60
N LEU A 40 -13.21 1.08 -8.29
CA LEU A 40 -13.13 -0.25 -7.71
C LEU A 40 -14.23 -1.16 -8.28
N ARG A 41 -15.47 -0.68 -8.31
CA ARG A 41 -16.63 -1.43 -8.83
C ARG A 41 -16.51 -1.76 -10.31
N THR A 42 -16.06 -0.80 -11.11
CA THR A 42 -16.01 -0.95 -12.57
C THR A 42 -14.79 -1.72 -13.05
N LYS A 43 -13.66 -1.63 -12.35
CA LYS A 43 -12.37 -2.18 -12.80
C LYS A 43 -12.00 -3.53 -12.13
N LEU A 44 -12.39 -3.76 -10.88
CA LEU A 44 -11.97 -4.94 -10.13
C LEU A 44 -13.05 -6.01 -10.00
N GLY A 45 -14.33 -5.66 -10.00
CA GLY A 45 -15.40 -6.63 -9.77
C GLY A 45 -15.35 -7.25 -8.37
N LYS A 46 -15.61 -8.56 -8.25
CA LYS A 46 -15.56 -9.25 -6.96
C LYS A 46 -14.11 -9.56 -6.58
N VAL A 47 -13.70 -9.11 -5.40
CA VAL A 47 -12.40 -9.41 -4.79
C VAL A 47 -12.61 -9.81 -3.33
N ASP A 48 -11.68 -10.58 -2.77
CA ASP A 48 -11.73 -10.99 -1.36
C ASP A 48 -10.88 -10.07 -0.46
N TRP A 49 -9.79 -9.51 -0.98
CA TRP A 49 -8.86 -8.65 -0.26
C TRP A 49 -8.50 -7.41 -1.06
N ILE A 50 -8.21 -6.30 -0.35
CA ILE A 50 -7.58 -5.11 -0.92
C ILE A 50 -6.22 -4.91 -0.26
N PHE A 51 -5.15 -4.89 -1.06
CA PHE A 51 -3.80 -4.58 -0.61
C PHE A 51 -3.46 -3.14 -1.01
N VAL A 52 -3.28 -2.27 -0.02
CA VAL A 52 -2.94 -0.86 -0.21
C VAL A 52 -1.44 -0.68 -0.02
N PHE A 53 -0.74 -0.33 -1.10
CA PHE A 53 0.69 0.00 -1.06
C PHE A 53 0.86 1.51 -0.92
N ALA A 54 1.54 1.93 0.13
CA ALA A 54 1.74 3.35 0.42
C ALA A 54 3.15 3.67 0.89
N GLY A 55 3.69 4.78 0.40
CA GLY A 55 4.96 5.33 0.88
C GLY A 55 4.73 6.21 2.11
N GLY A 56 5.30 5.84 3.25
CA GLY A 56 5.35 6.70 4.43
C GLY A 56 6.30 7.88 4.21
N GLY A 57 5.94 9.06 4.70
CA GLY A 57 6.75 10.28 4.60
C GLY A 57 6.36 11.23 3.47
N GLY A 58 5.74 10.75 2.38
CA GLY A 58 5.11 11.60 1.37
C GLY A 58 3.73 12.11 1.80
N GLY A 59 3.19 13.11 1.11
CA GLY A 59 1.85 13.62 1.42
C GLY A 59 0.76 12.66 0.98
N THR A 60 0.78 12.22 -0.28
CA THR A 60 -0.23 11.33 -0.88
C THR A 60 -0.24 9.96 -0.23
N GLY A 61 0.93 9.29 -0.14
CA GLY A 61 1.03 7.96 0.46
C GLY A 61 0.61 7.96 1.93
N SER A 62 1.06 8.96 2.71
CA SER A 62 0.69 9.07 4.13
C SER A 62 -0.79 9.45 4.36
N ALA A 63 -1.49 9.93 3.33
CA ALA A 63 -2.91 10.23 3.39
C ALA A 63 -3.83 9.06 2.98
N CYS A 64 -3.27 7.95 2.48
CA CYS A 64 -4.05 6.87 1.86
C CYS A 64 -5.12 6.24 2.77
N PHE A 65 -4.90 6.26 4.08
CA PHE A 65 -5.86 5.72 5.04
C PHE A 65 -7.21 6.47 5.05
N ALA A 66 -7.25 7.71 4.53
CA ALA A 66 -8.51 8.43 4.34
C ALA A 66 -9.48 7.72 3.38
N LEU A 67 -9.00 6.74 2.59
CA LEU A 67 -9.83 5.90 1.73
C LEU A 67 -10.27 4.58 2.39
N ASP A 68 -9.91 4.31 3.65
CA ASP A 68 -10.23 3.04 4.30
C ASP A 68 -11.74 2.76 4.30
N ASP A 69 -12.56 3.72 4.65
CA ASP A 69 -14.02 3.58 4.62
C ASP A 69 -14.56 3.26 3.21
N VAL A 70 -13.92 3.78 2.15
CA VAL A 70 -14.27 3.47 0.77
C VAL A 70 -13.96 2.02 0.45
N PHE A 71 -12.78 1.54 0.85
CA PHE A 71 -12.36 0.15 0.65
C PHE A 71 -13.25 -0.82 1.43
N GLN A 72 -13.57 -0.51 2.68
CA GLN A 72 -14.45 -1.33 3.52
C GLN A 72 -15.87 -1.42 2.93
N ARG A 73 -16.45 -0.28 2.50
CA ARG A 73 -17.76 -0.28 1.83
C ARG A 73 -17.75 -1.11 0.55
N TYR A 74 -16.70 -1.01 -0.24
CA TYR A 74 -16.58 -1.80 -1.46
C TYR A 74 -16.51 -3.30 -1.16
N LEU A 75 -15.65 -3.75 -0.24
CA LEU A 75 -15.55 -5.16 0.18
C LEU A 75 -16.91 -5.68 0.67
N ASN A 76 -17.59 -4.92 1.53
CA ASN A 76 -18.93 -5.26 2.02
C ASN A 76 -19.94 -5.41 0.86
N SER A 77 -19.85 -4.54 -0.15
CA SER A 77 -20.79 -4.54 -1.28
C SER A 77 -20.64 -5.76 -2.20
N VAL A 78 -19.47 -6.40 -2.21
CA VAL A 78 -19.18 -7.63 -2.97
C VAL A 78 -19.22 -8.89 -2.11
N ASN A 79 -19.65 -8.76 -0.85
CA ASN A 79 -19.68 -9.82 0.16
C ASN A 79 -18.31 -10.51 0.33
N ALA A 80 -17.25 -9.72 0.38
CA ALA A 80 -15.90 -10.21 0.64
C ALA A 80 -15.77 -10.66 2.11
N GLU A 81 -15.13 -11.79 2.35
CA GLU A 81 -14.77 -12.26 3.70
C GLU A 81 -13.45 -11.67 4.18
N GLY A 82 -12.64 -11.15 3.26
CA GLY A 82 -11.33 -10.55 3.51
C GLY A 82 -11.41 -9.13 4.04
N LYS A 83 -10.24 -8.52 4.15
CA LYS A 83 -10.05 -7.20 4.75
C LYS A 83 -9.18 -6.30 3.87
N VAL A 84 -9.09 -5.04 4.24
CA VAL A 84 -8.06 -4.14 3.73
C VAL A 84 -6.75 -4.41 4.47
N PHE A 85 -5.67 -4.59 3.72
CA PHE A 85 -4.34 -4.86 4.23
C PHE A 85 -3.38 -3.77 3.76
N TYR A 86 -2.68 -3.12 4.68
CA TYR A 86 -1.77 -2.03 4.37
C TYR A 86 -0.32 -2.50 4.30
N ILE A 87 0.37 -2.13 3.23
CA ILE A 87 1.80 -2.37 3.03
C ILE A 87 2.47 -1.00 2.91
N VAL A 88 3.12 -0.60 3.99
CA VAL A 88 3.67 0.75 4.15
C VAL A 88 5.19 0.70 4.07
N THR A 89 5.81 1.52 3.22
CA THR A 89 7.26 1.70 3.26
C THR A 89 7.64 2.75 4.30
N TRP A 90 8.59 2.42 5.18
CA TRP A 90 9.14 3.33 6.18
C TRP A 90 10.37 4.04 5.64
N PRO A 91 10.48 5.38 5.78
CA PRO A 91 11.62 6.13 5.29
C PRO A 91 12.96 5.69 5.90
N THR A 92 14.05 5.93 5.18
CA THR A 92 15.40 5.71 5.68
C THR A 92 15.75 6.69 6.80
N SER A 93 16.78 6.34 7.60
CA SER A 93 17.28 7.22 8.66
C SER A 93 17.69 8.61 8.14
N GLN A 94 18.21 8.68 6.92
CA GLN A 94 18.58 9.95 6.29
C GLN A 94 17.35 10.78 5.91
N GLU A 95 16.30 10.18 5.39
CA GLU A 95 15.04 10.86 5.08
C GLU A 95 14.35 11.36 6.35
N LEU A 96 14.43 10.59 7.44
CA LEU A 96 13.85 10.95 8.75
C LEU A 96 14.54 12.15 9.43
N LEU A 97 15.66 12.67 8.92
CA LEU A 97 16.20 13.96 9.34
C LEU A 97 15.27 15.13 8.97
N ASN A 98 14.39 14.93 7.99
CA ASN A 98 13.37 15.90 7.63
C ASN A 98 12.12 15.70 8.51
N THR A 99 11.83 16.68 9.35
CA THR A 99 10.72 16.66 10.32
C THR A 99 9.36 16.40 9.63
N THR A 100 9.13 16.97 8.44
CA THR A 100 7.88 16.74 7.70
C THR A 100 7.74 15.28 7.30
N ILE A 101 8.81 14.65 6.80
CA ILE A 101 8.81 13.24 6.44
C ILE A 101 8.55 12.37 7.66
N THR A 102 9.21 12.68 8.77
CA THR A 102 9.03 11.97 10.05
C THR A 102 7.58 12.05 10.52
N ASN A 103 7.01 13.25 10.58
CA ASN A 103 5.64 13.46 11.02
C ASN A 103 4.63 12.75 10.11
N ASN A 104 4.84 12.78 8.80
CA ASN A 104 3.99 12.10 7.83
C ASN A 104 4.04 10.57 8.02
N ALA A 105 5.23 10.01 8.19
CA ALA A 105 5.40 8.57 8.42
C ALA A 105 4.74 8.12 9.73
N LEU A 106 4.93 8.88 10.81
CA LEU A 106 4.31 8.62 12.11
C LEU A 106 2.78 8.73 12.04
N SER A 107 2.24 9.73 11.31
CA SER A 107 0.80 9.86 11.08
C SER A 107 0.24 8.61 10.43
N LEU A 108 0.84 8.15 9.33
CA LEU A 108 0.39 6.94 8.63
C LEU A 108 0.49 5.70 9.51
N ALA A 109 1.61 5.51 10.24
CA ALA A 109 1.78 4.38 11.14
C ALA A 109 0.71 4.37 12.24
N ASN A 110 0.34 5.54 12.77
CA ASN A 110 -0.74 5.64 13.74
C ASN A 110 -2.12 5.36 13.11
N ASP A 111 -2.35 5.81 11.88
CA ASP A 111 -3.62 5.59 11.18
C ASP A 111 -3.85 4.08 10.92
N VAL A 112 -2.81 3.32 10.52
CA VAL A 112 -2.94 1.89 10.17
C VAL A 112 -2.76 0.92 11.34
N LYS A 113 -2.40 1.38 12.54
CA LYS A 113 -1.99 0.53 13.67
C LYS A 113 -3.00 -0.54 14.09
N ASP A 114 -4.29 -0.24 13.92
CA ASP A 114 -5.39 -1.13 14.28
C ASP A 114 -5.95 -1.94 13.08
N SER A 115 -5.34 -1.76 11.90
CA SER A 115 -5.66 -2.49 10.68
C SER A 115 -4.58 -3.54 10.39
N PRO A 116 -4.88 -4.61 9.65
CA PRO A 116 -3.86 -5.54 9.17
C PRO A 116 -2.81 -4.79 8.33
N HIS A 117 -1.54 -4.85 8.73
CA HIS A 117 -0.49 -4.12 8.02
C HIS A 117 0.90 -4.75 8.13
N ILE A 118 1.76 -4.39 7.18
CA ILE A 118 3.21 -4.64 7.21
C ILE A 118 3.94 -3.32 6.98
N ILE A 119 4.96 -3.06 7.78
CA ILE A 119 5.87 -1.94 7.58
C ILE A 119 7.17 -2.46 6.95
N LEU A 120 7.46 -2.01 5.74
CA LEU A 120 8.69 -2.29 5.01
C LEU A 120 9.74 -1.22 5.33
N ASP A 121 10.72 -1.58 6.12
CA ASP A 121 11.80 -0.69 6.56
C ASP A 121 12.83 -0.50 5.43
N ASN A 122 12.80 0.65 4.76
CA ASN A 122 13.72 0.98 3.68
C ASN A 122 15.18 1.00 4.13
N GLU A 123 15.47 1.40 5.38
CA GLU A 123 16.83 1.39 5.93
C GLU A 123 17.40 -0.03 6.02
N LYS A 124 16.57 -0.98 6.48
CA LYS A 124 16.98 -2.39 6.54
C LYS A 124 17.19 -2.96 5.14
N GLN A 125 16.32 -2.61 4.20
CA GLN A 125 16.47 -3.04 2.81
C GLN A 125 17.78 -2.50 2.20
N VAL A 126 18.05 -1.20 2.36
CA VAL A 126 19.28 -0.57 1.89
C VAL A 126 20.52 -1.23 2.52
N LYS A 127 20.51 -1.44 3.85
CA LYS A 127 21.63 -2.12 4.55
C LYS A 127 21.86 -3.53 4.04
N PHE A 128 20.79 -4.30 3.83
CA PHE A 128 20.89 -5.68 3.34
C PHE A 128 21.43 -5.78 1.91
N LEU A 129 21.05 -4.84 1.04
CA LEU A 129 21.43 -4.83 -0.38
C LEU A 129 22.73 -4.07 -0.64
N ARG A 130 23.21 -3.26 0.31
CA ARG A 130 24.42 -2.44 0.15
C ARG A 130 25.62 -3.30 -0.22
N GLY A 131 26.32 -2.90 -1.29
CA GLY A 131 27.46 -3.63 -1.83
C GLY A 131 27.12 -4.89 -2.64
N LYS A 132 25.84 -5.30 -2.71
CA LYS A 132 25.37 -6.44 -3.51
C LYS A 132 24.77 -6.00 -4.84
N VAL A 133 24.21 -4.80 -4.89
CA VAL A 133 23.60 -4.21 -6.09
C VAL A 133 23.99 -2.73 -6.22
N GLY A 134 23.90 -2.19 -7.44
CA GLY A 134 24.11 -0.77 -7.67
C GLY A 134 23.03 0.09 -6.99
N ILE A 135 23.37 1.34 -6.68
CA ILE A 135 22.46 2.27 -5.95
C ILE A 135 21.11 2.44 -6.64
N MET A 136 21.11 2.53 -7.97
CA MET A 136 19.89 2.67 -8.78
C MET A 136 19.02 1.40 -8.78
N SER A 137 19.59 0.26 -8.41
CA SER A 137 18.90 -1.03 -8.38
C SER A 137 18.42 -1.44 -6.98
N LEU A 138 18.70 -0.66 -5.93
CA LEU A 138 18.37 -1.01 -4.56
C LEU A 138 16.86 -1.22 -4.38
N PHE A 139 16.06 -0.19 -4.64
CA PHE A 139 14.60 -0.27 -4.48
C PHE A 139 13.94 -1.20 -5.51
N PRO A 140 14.29 -1.19 -6.81
CA PRO A 140 13.79 -2.20 -7.74
C PRO A 140 14.05 -3.64 -7.29
N THR A 141 15.24 -3.93 -6.76
CA THR A 141 15.60 -5.27 -6.26
C THR A 141 14.77 -5.63 -5.02
N ALA A 142 14.65 -4.71 -4.07
CA ALA A 142 13.85 -4.90 -2.86
C ALA A 142 12.37 -5.13 -3.18
N ASN A 143 11.80 -4.32 -4.06
CA ASN A 143 10.42 -4.44 -4.50
C ASN A 143 10.16 -5.78 -5.21
N THR A 144 11.09 -6.21 -6.08
CA THR A 144 10.99 -7.51 -6.74
C THR A 144 11.03 -8.68 -5.75
N ALA A 145 11.91 -8.61 -4.75
CA ALA A 145 11.99 -9.65 -3.72
C ALA A 145 10.70 -9.72 -2.88
N PHE A 146 10.15 -8.57 -2.51
CA PHE A 146 8.89 -8.49 -1.78
C PHE A 146 7.70 -8.99 -2.61
N ALA A 147 7.61 -8.61 -3.89
CA ALA A 147 6.57 -9.10 -4.80
C ALA A 147 6.62 -10.63 -4.97
N LYS A 148 7.83 -11.21 -5.06
CA LYS A 148 8.00 -12.67 -5.08
C LYS A 148 7.52 -13.32 -3.79
N LEU A 149 7.85 -12.75 -2.63
CA LEU A 149 7.39 -13.26 -1.34
C LEU A 149 5.87 -13.27 -1.26
N LEU A 150 5.20 -12.16 -1.59
CA LEU A 150 3.74 -12.08 -1.64
C LEU A 150 3.14 -13.12 -2.59
N THR A 151 3.70 -13.25 -3.80
CA THR A 151 3.22 -14.23 -4.77
C THR A 151 3.35 -15.66 -4.25
N GLN A 152 4.43 -15.98 -3.55
CA GLN A 152 4.62 -17.30 -2.94
C GLN A 152 3.62 -17.54 -1.81
N THR A 153 3.38 -16.54 -0.95
CA THR A 153 2.40 -16.63 0.13
C THR A 153 0.99 -16.92 -0.42
N PHE A 154 0.57 -16.20 -1.47
CA PHE A 154 -0.73 -16.45 -2.09
C PHE A 154 -0.82 -17.82 -2.79
N LYS A 155 0.29 -18.30 -3.37
CA LYS A 155 0.31 -19.66 -3.93
C LYS A 155 0.13 -20.72 -2.83
N LEU A 156 0.82 -20.57 -1.70
CA LEU A 156 0.70 -21.49 -0.58
C LEU A 156 -0.75 -21.57 -0.04
N ALA A 157 -1.47 -20.45 0.01
CA ALA A 157 -2.87 -20.42 0.42
C ALA A 157 -3.81 -21.20 -0.51
N ASN A 158 -3.38 -21.49 -1.75
CA ASN A 158 -4.13 -22.25 -2.74
C ASN A 158 -3.62 -23.69 -2.94
N GLU A 159 -2.49 -24.07 -2.30
CA GLU A 159 -1.89 -25.39 -2.42
C GLU A 159 -2.40 -26.32 -1.32
N LYS A 160 -2.83 -27.53 -1.73
CA LYS A 160 -3.19 -28.59 -0.76
C LYS A 160 -1.94 -29.33 -0.32
N SER A 161 -1.70 -29.36 0.98
CA SER A 161 -0.65 -30.17 1.60
C SER A 161 -1.22 -31.49 2.14
N SER A 162 -0.39 -32.54 2.17
CA SER A 162 -0.73 -33.81 2.80
C SER A 162 -0.70 -33.75 4.34
N ILE A 163 -0.11 -32.70 4.94
CA ILE A 163 0.05 -32.55 6.40
C ILE A 163 -0.89 -31.47 6.90
N GLN A 164 -0.78 -30.27 6.36
CA GLN A 164 -1.61 -29.12 6.74
C GLN A 164 -1.72 -28.19 5.53
N SER A 165 -2.92 -27.72 5.26
CA SER A 165 -3.16 -26.72 4.21
C SER A 165 -3.45 -25.37 4.86
N PHE A 166 -2.93 -24.31 4.27
CA PHE A 166 -3.35 -22.95 4.56
C PHE A 166 -4.54 -22.60 3.65
N ASP A 167 -5.46 -21.83 4.16
CA ASP A 167 -6.52 -21.26 3.32
C ASP A 167 -6.49 -19.72 3.37
N SER A 168 -7.37 -19.08 2.61
CA SER A 168 -7.43 -17.62 2.53
C SER A 168 -7.87 -16.93 3.83
N LYS A 169 -8.19 -17.70 4.88
CA LYS A 169 -8.60 -17.21 6.20
C LYS A 169 -7.48 -17.29 7.24
N ASP A 170 -6.44 -18.09 6.95
CA ASP A 170 -5.23 -18.20 7.77
C ASP A 170 -4.29 -17.00 7.58
#